data_8829a15cd7dffb81f1d4900c43527ae2
#
_entry.id   8829a15cd7dffb81f1d4900c43527ae2
#
_cell.length_a   1.000
_cell.length_b   1.000
_cell.length_c   1.000
_cell.angle_alpha   90.00
_cell.angle_beta   90.00
_cell.angle_gamma   90.00
#
_symmetry.space_group_name_H-M   'P 1'
#
loop_
_entity.id
_entity.type
_entity.pdbx_description
1 polymer ?
#
loop_
_entity_poly.entity_id
_entity_poly.type
_entity_poly.pdbx_seq_one_letter_code
_entity_poly.pdbx_strand_id
1 'polypeptide(L)'
;MESLSVEGRGTVPFLPSLKKYLRSRYTPFGRHKACLLLVTGDESAIEKLVPGLQQQQWLEGNRTVLIYGGSLTAEPDKEKYTALRKLRRGRPLDGIVRVMPQSLNLTPQISDSDLRGLEKISELLHYSAPVWLWRLCDSKWAQTTRTEQAVGATFPLRAKADDIARQLKLMLPSLRTQGVSQIAENNSHDFLLRLGQDLKDGGIARWVQQLVPWLAASRQRVPLRGLMFSLPGYKPVDTSEGTAGAETFIPESQRHALTLPLTWQGIVDDCTRVRGRRVGMAWEQTLAWTLMAIIGVWGAGTLLSFTVNRQQIVSVAQQTHALVEHPSVSDHQLTALHILRNDAGRLLHHVREGAPWYQRFGLDHNQQLLDAMLPWYGVVNNRLIRDPANEALTQKLTVLANSAPNSDQRVQLAKPGYNQLKAWLMMARPDKADGAFYAQTMKAVQPTRTGISTGLWQSLSPDLWAFYITELPQQPQWKITPDAQLIGQSRQVLLQQIGRRNAESTLYENMLKSVRRNFADVSLED
;
A
#
# COMPACT_ATOMS: atom_id res chain seq x y z
N MET A 1 29.92 41.53 44.01
CA MET A 1 29.74 40.25 44.73
C MET A 1 28.76 39.43 43.93
N GLU A 2 29.32 38.70 42.98
CA GLU A 2 28.56 37.80 42.10
C GLU A 2 28.36 36.46 42.80
N SER A 3 27.11 36.07 42.94
CA SER A 3 26.71 34.75 43.42
C SER A 3 26.95 33.72 42.30
N LEU A 4 27.99 32.92 42.43
CA LEU A 4 28.23 31.75 41.65
C LEU A 4 27.08 30.74 41.86
N SER A 5 26.21 30.63 40.90
CA SER A 5 25.24 29.56 40.79
C SER A 5 25.99 28.24 40.53
N VAL A 6 25.82 27.31 41.43
CA VAL A 6 26.33 25.93 41.32
C VAL A 6 25.56 25.28 40.15
N GLU A 7 26.16 25.29 38.97
CA GLU A 7 25.66 24.57 37.80
C GLU A 7 25.75 23.06 38.01
N GLY A 8 24.68 22.44 37.63
CA GLY A 8 24.29 21.07 37.86
C GLY A 8 25.29 20.01 37.40
N ARG A 9 25.41 19.01 38.23
CA ARG A 9 25.93 17.69 37.91
C ARG A 9 25.23 17.17 36.67
N GLY A 10 26.00 16.95 35.62
CA GLY A 10 25.53 16.45 34.35
C GLY A 10 24.76 15.13 34.50
N THR A 11 23.46 15.20 34.49
CA THR A 11 22.59 14.03 34.37
C THR A 11 22.78 13.44 32.99
N VAL A 12 23.40 12.26 32.94
CA VAL A 12 23.47 11.46 31.70
C VAL A 12 22.04 11.32 31.16
N PRO A 13 21.79 11.68 29.91
CA PRO A 13 20.42 11.62 29.37
C PRO A 13 19.85 10.22 29.57
N PHE A 14 18.76 10.13 30.32
CA PHE A 14 18.08 8.90 30.74
C PHE A 14 17.94 7.86 29.60
N LEU A 15 17.50 8.28 28.42
CA LEU A 15 17.17 7.37 27.34
C LEU A 15 18.35 6.80 26.56
N PRO A 16 19.40 7.57 26.24
CA PRO A 16 20.61 7.02 25.64
C PRO A 16 21.27 5.96 26.53
N SER A 17 21.31 6.16 27.85
CA SER A 17 21.88 5.18 28.78
C SER A 17 21.06 3.89 28.84
N LEU A 18 19.74 3.98 28.98
CA LEU A 18 18.83 2.83 28.96
C LEU A 18 18.90 2.08 27.62
N LYS A 19 18.91 2.80 26.50
CA LYS A 19 18.98 2.20 25.16
C LYS A 19 20.32 1.47 24.94
N LYS A 20 21.42 2.06 25.38
CA LYS A 20 22.75 1.46 25.31
C LYS A 20 22.81 0.20 26.18
N TYR A 21 22.30 0.27 27.39
CA TYR A 21 22.23 -0.85 28.31
C TYR A 21 21.39 -2.01 27.75
N LEU A 22 20.18 -1.75 27.29
CA LEU A 22 19.32 -2.78 26.72
C LEU A 22 19.90 -3.42 25.44
N ARG A 23 20.71 -2.67 24.68
CA ARG A 23 21.42 -3.21 23.52
C ARG A 23 22.62 -4.07 23.90
N SER A 24 23.34 -3.71 24.94
CA SER A 24 24.51 -4.48 25.40
C SER A 24 24.11 -5.76 26.14
N ARG A 25 23.03 -5.69 26.93
CA ARG A 25 22.58 -6.81 27.79
C ARG A 25 21.70 -7.80 27.03
N TYR A 26 20.90 -7.31 26.06
CA TYR A 26 19.97 -8.11 25.29
C TYR A 26 20.27 -7.96 23.80
N THR A 27 20.29 -9.07 23.04
CA THR A 27 20.49 -9.03 21.59
C THR A 27 19.50 -8.08 20.90
N PRO A 28 19.74 -7.63 19.65
CA PRO A 28 18.86 -6.66 18.95
C PRO A 28 17.37 -6.98 19.00
N PHE A 29 16.99 -8.26 19.04
CA PHE A 29 15.61 -8.74 19.21
C PHE A 29 15.22 -8.95 20.67
N GLY A 30 16.17 -8.94 21.62
CA GLY A 30 15.95 -9.19 23.05
C GLY A 30 15.29 -8.03 23.82
N ARG A 31 15.20 -6.84 23.21
CA ARG A 31 14.50 -5.68 23.81
C ARG A 31 13.05 -5.99 24.23
N HIS A 32 12.43 -6.97 23.59
CA HIS A 32 11.07 -7.41 23.88
C HIS A 32 11.01 -8.47 25.00
N LYS A 33 12.16 -8.99 25.45
CA LYS A 33 12.25 -9.99 26.52
C LYS A 33 12.37 -9.38 27.91
N ALA A 34 12.77 -8.11 28.00
CA ALA A 34 12.79 -7.40 29.27
C ALA A 34 11.41 -6.83 29.60
N CYS A 35 10.95 -6.98 30.84
CA CYS A 35 9.74 -6.35 31.34
C CYS A 35 10.04 -4.89 31.70
N LEU A 36 9.33 -3.91 31.10
CA LEU A 36 9.49 -2.48 31.39
C LEU A 36 8.32 -2.00 32.22
N LEU A 37 8.55 -1.65 33.47
CA LEU A 37 7.55 -1.15 34.40
C LEU A 37 7.81 0.32 34.72
N LEU A 38 6.80 1.16 34.56
CA LEU A 38 6.84 2.56 35.01
C LEU A 38 6.36 2.64 36.45
N VAL A 39 7.17 3.14 37.34
CA VAL A 39 6.83 3.34 38.75
C VAL A 39 6.52 4.82 38.98
N THR A 40 5.31 5.12 39.38
CA THR A 40 4.81 6.50 39.52
C THR A 40 3.96 6.65 40.78
N GLY A 41 3.80 7.85 41.28
CA GLY A 41 3.00 8.16 42.48
C GLY A 41 3.69 9.10 43.44
N ASP A 42 3.52 8.87 44.74
CA ASP A 42 4.17 9.66 45.76
C ASP A 42 5.69 9.38 45.80
N GLU A 43 6.52 10.42 45.72
CA GLU A 43 7.96 10.30 45.61
C GLU A 43 8.58 9.65 46.88
N SER A 44 8.07 10.01 48.07
CA SER A 44 8.52 9.43 49.31
C SER A 44 8.19 7.94 49.42
N ALA A 45 7.04 7.55 48.92
CA ALA A 45 6.60 6.16 48.89
C ALA A 45 7.40 5.35 47.85
N ILE A 46 7.70 5.94 46.69
CA ILE A 46 8.57 5.31 45.68
C ILE A 46 9.96 5.04 46.25
N GLU A 47 10.57 6.01 46.93
CA GLU A 47 11.89 5.82 47.52
C GLU A 47 11.90 4.76 48.63
N LYS A 48 10.80 4.65 49.40
CA LYS A 48 10.63 3.57 50.40
C LYS A 48 10.41 2.20 49.77
N LEU A 49 9.80 2.13 48.59
CA LEU A 49 9.53 0.87 47.89
C LEU A 49 10.74 0.40 47.07
N VAL A 50 11.38 1.33 46.37
CA VAL A 50 12.53 1.06 45.48
C VAL A 50 13.58 2.16 45.72
N PRO A 51 14.44 1.98 46.72
CA PRO A 51 15.48 2.95 47.05
C PRO A 51 16.40 3.23 45.86
N GLY A 52 16.70 4.52 45.63
CA GLY A 52 17.58 4.98 44.56
C GLY A 52 16.96 5.08 43.18
N LEU A 53 15.70 4.66 42.98
CA LEU A 53 15.04 4.73 41.66
C LEU A 53 14.91 6.18 41.18
N GLN A 54 14.61 7.12 42.05
CA GLN A 54 14.50 8.55 41.71
C GLN A 54 15.83 9.12 41.22
N GLN A 55 16.94 8.77 41.89
CA GLN A 55 18.28 9.26 41.53
C GLN A 55 18.80 8.66 40.23
N GLN A 56 18.62 7.35 40.05
CA GLN A 56 19.14 6.61 38.91
C GLN A 56 18.20 6.66 37.68
N GLN A 57 16.96 7.12 37.84
CA GLN A 57 15.90 7.18 36.83
C GLN A 57 15.45 5.81 36.31
N TRP A 58 16.25 4.79 36.38
CA TRP A 58 15.89 3.40 36.07
C TRP A 58 16.82 2.42 36.80
N LEU A 59 16.25 1.26 37.13
CA LEU A 59 16.97 0.14 37.76
C LEU A 59 16.58 -1.16 37.07
N GLU A 60 17.50 -2.11 36.97
CA GLU A 60 17.26 -3.41 36.34
C GLU A 60 17.59 -4.56 37.30
N GLY A 61 16.67 -5.51 37.39
CA GLY A 61 16.84 -6.77 38.11
C GLY A 61 15.98 -7.88 37.52
N ASN A 62 16.56 -9.06 37.39
CA ASN A 62 15.83 -10.25 36.89
C ASN A 62 15.05 -10.01 35.59
N ARG A 63 15.64 -9.38 34.57
CA ARG A 63 15.03 -9.00 33.28
C ARG A 63 13.87 -8.01 33.42
N THR A 64 13.75 -7.33 34.55
CA THR A 64 12.75 -6.30 34.80
C THR A 64 13.43 -4.96 34.94
N VAL A 65 13.02 -3.98 34.19
CA VAL A 65 13.50 -2.60 34.27
C VAL A 65 12.40 -1.77 34.90
N LEU A 66 12.71 -1.22 36.08
CA LEU A 66 11.86 -0.24 36.73
C LEU A 66 12.28 1.16 36.28
N ILE A 67 11.32 1.94 35.80
CA ILE A 67 11.54 3.29 35.27
C ILE A 67 10.84 4.27 36.20
N TYR A 68 11.55 5.30 36.65
CA TYR A 68 10.95 6.35 37.46
C TYR A 68 9.97 7.18 36.64
N GLY A 69 8.73 7.27 37.07
CA GLY A 69 7.65 8.02 36.41
C GLY A 69 7.32 9.37 37.03
N GLY A 70 7.81 9.62 38.24
CA GLY A 70 7.50 10.84 38.99
C GLY A 70 6.09 10.89 39.57
N SER A 71 5.70 12.08 40.03
CA SER A 71 4.36 12.33 40.55
C SER A 71 3.34 12.44 39.41
N LEU A 72 2.15 11.86 39.62
CA LEU A 72 1.03 11.94 38.66
C LEU A 72 0.31 13.30 38.64
N THR A 73 0.55 14.11 39.69
CA THR A 73 -0.02 15.46 39.78
C THR A 73 0.75 16.51 39.01
N ALA A 74 2.03 16.22 38.71
CA ALA A 74 2.88 17.06 37.86
C ALA A 74 2.59 16.81 36.36
N GLU A 75 2.93 17.77 35.51
CA GLU A 75 2.86 17.53 34.07
C GLU A 75 3.86 16.46 33.64
N PRO A 76 3.41 15.44 32.88
CA PRO A 76 4.29 14.39 32.42
C PRO A 76 5.32 14.92 31.41
N ASP A 77 6.58 14.51 31.57
CA ASP A 77 7.67 14.83 30.66
C ASP A 77 7.45 14.24 29.27
N LYS A 78 7.02 15.09 28.32
CA LYS A 78 6.70 14.71 26.95
C LYS A 78 7.88 14.08 26.21
N GLU A 79 9.10 14.55 26.46
CA GLU A 79 10.31 14.02 25.82
C GLU A 79 10.59 12.60 26.28
N LYS A 80 10.50 12.35 27.57
CA LYS A 80 10.68 11.04 28.19
C LYS A 80 9.70 9.99 27.62
N TYR A 81 8.41 10.31 27.59
CA TYR A 81 7.40 9.37 27.12
C TYR A 81 7.44 9.16 25.61
N THR A 82 7.73 10.21 24.83
CA THR A 82 7.95 10.07 23.39
C THR A 82 9.16 9.18 23.10
N ALA A 83 10.17 9.30 23.88
CA ALA A 83 11.40 8.54 23.75
C ALA A 83 11.20 7.05 24.15
N LEU A 84 10.43 6.77 25.22
CA LEU A 84 10.00 5.41 25.56
C LEU A 84 9.16 4.76 24.45
N ARG A 85 8.26 5.52 23.83
CA ARG A 85 7.49 5.06 22.66
C ARG A 85 8.39 4.66 21.49
N LYS A 86 9.45 5.44 21.22
CA LYS A 86 10.44 5.13 20.17
C LYS A 86 11.33 3.92 20.53
N LEU A 87 11.58 3.67 21.81
CA LEU A 87 12.40 2.56 22.27
C LEU A 87 11.75 1.20 21.94
N ARG A 88 10.45 1.04 22.20
CA ARG A 88 9.68 -0.19 21.93
C ARG A 88 8.38 0.17 21.21
N ARG A 89 8.44 0.24 19.87
CA ARG A 89 7.26 0.50 19.05
C ARG A 89 6.20 -0.60 19.27
N GLY A 90 4.99 -0.19 19.62
CA GLY A 90 3.84 -1.08 19.78
C GLY A 90 3.57 -1.59 21.19
N ARG A 91 4.58 -1.70 22.07
CA ARG A 91 4.45 -1.99 23.50
C ARG A 91 5.51 -1.22 24.29
N PRO A 92 5.38 0.09 24.47
CA PRO A 92 6.38 0.93 25.14
C PRO A 92 6.66 0.50 26.57
N LEU A 93 5.61 0.11 27.30
CA LEU A 93 5.65 -0.37 28.67
C LEU A 93 4.87 -1.68 28.79
N ASP A 94 5.30 -2.53 29.71
CA ASP A 94 4.59 -3.75 30.06
C ASP A 94 3.55 -3.50 31.15
N GLY A 95 3.78 -2.47 32.00
CA GLY A 95 2.85 -2.07 33.02
C GLY A 95 3.23 -0.76 33.70
N ILE A 96 2.29 -0.23 34.46
CA ILE A 96 2.46 0.96 35.30
C ILE A 96 2.15 0.55 36.72
N VAL A 97 3.06 0.87 37.65
CA VAL A 97 2.87 0.65 39.07
C VAL A 97 2.68 2.01 39.74
N ARG A 98 1.47 2.26 40.23
CA ARG A 98 1.19 3.46 40.99
C ARG A 98 1.37 3.19 42.48
N VAL A 99 2.39 3.79 43.06
CA VAL A 99 2.68 3.69 44.48
C VAL A 99 1.87 4.73 45.25
N MET A 100 1.13 4.27 46.24
CA MET A 100 0.32 5.11 47.13
C MET A 100 1.14 5.52 48.36
N PRO A 101 0.91 6.74 48.90
CA PRO A 101 1.59 7.19 50.10
C PRO A 101 1.31 6.24 51.26
N GLN A 102 2.29 6.11 52.13
CA GLN A 102 2.16 5.37 53.38
C GLN A 102 1.16 6.12 54.28
N SER A 103 0.15 5.43 54.79
CA SER A 103 -0.82 6.01 55.73
C SER A 103 -1.29 4.95 56.69
N LEU A 104 -1.46 5.36 57.94
CA LEU A 104 -2.05 4.55 59.00
C LEU A 104 -3.51 4.23 58.73
N ASN A 105 -4.22 5.16 58.09
CA ASN A 105 -5.59 4.97 57.64
C ASN A 105 -5.58 4.17 56.35
N LEU A 106 -6.08 2.95 56.39
CA LEU A 106 -6.15 2.03 55.26
C LEU A 106 -7.15 2.42 54.17
N THR A 107 -7.77 3.59 54.26
CA THR A 107 -8.62 4.18 53.23
C THR A 107 -7.74 4.73 52.08
N PRO A 108 -7.76 4.13 50.92
CA PRO A 108 -6.98 4.64 49.81
C PRO A 108 -7.57 5.97 49.34
N GLN A 109 -6.75 6.98 49.19
CA GLN A 109 -7.14 8.20 48.50
C GLN A 109 -6.71 8.06 47.02
N ILE A 110 -7.64 7.74 46.18
CA ILE A 110 -7.45 7.78 44.73
C ILE A 110 -8.01 9.10 44.24
N SER A 111 -7.14 9.99 43.82
CA SER A 111 -7.51 11.29 43.34
C SER A 111 -7.88 11.24 41.85
N ASP A 112 -8.83 12.05 41.43
CA ASP A 112 -9.14 12.27 39.99
C ASP A 112 -7.93 12.83 39.24
N SER A 113 -7.01 13.54 39.92
CA SER A 113 -5.77 14.02 39.32
C SER A 113 -4.83 12.87 38.92
N ASP A 114 -4.81 11.78 39.69
CA ASP A 114 -4.02 10.58 39.35
C ASP A 114 -4.55 9.90 38.07
N LEU A 115 -5.85 9.77 37.95
CA LEU A 115 -6.48 9.22 36.75
C LEU A 115 -6.15 10.05 35.51
N ARG A 116 -6.26 11.38 35.61
CA ARG A 116 -5.89 12.29 34.52
C ARG A 116 -4.42 12.22 34.17
N GLY A 117 -3.54 12.07 35.17
CA GLY A 117 -2.10 11.88 34.96
C GLY A 117 -1.81 10.61 34.17
N LEU A 118 -2.43 9.49 34.53
CA LEU A 118 -2.29 8.21 33.83
C LEU A 118 -2.92 8.23 32.42
N GLU A 119 -4.01 8.95 32.22
CA GLU A 119 -4.59 9.16 30.90
C GLU A 119 -3.63 9.94 29.99
N LYS A 120 -3.06 11.04 30.47
CA LYS A 120 -2.04 11.82 29.74
C LYS A 120 -0.81 10.97 29.39
N ILE A 121 -0.32 10.14 30.31
CA ILE A 121 0.79 9.21 30.05
C ILE A 121 0.40 8.20 28.94
N SER A 122 -0.81 7.65 28.99
CA SER A 122 -1.31 6.72 27.98
C SER A 122 -1.44 7.38 26.59
N GLU A 123 -1.84 8.64 26.55
CA GLU A 123 -1.90 9.45 25.33
C GLU A 123 -0.51 9.70 24.73
N LEU A 124 0.47 10.10 25.55
CA LEU A 124 1.84 10.34 25.09
C LEU A 124 2.53 9.07 24.59
N LEU A 125 2.25 7.94 25.23
CA LEU A 125 2.77 6.63 24.83
C LEU A 125 2.03 6.03 23.62
N HIS A 126 0.84 6.55 23.29
CA HIS A 126 -0.12 5.90 22.38
C HIS A 126 -0.43 4.45 22.78
N TYR A 127 -0.36 4.19 24.08
CA TYR A 127 -0.50 2.86 24.63
C TYR A 127 -1.01 2.91 26.06
N SER A 128 -2.09 2.21 26.32
CA SER A 128 -2.67 2.04 27.64
C SER A 128 -2.10 0.78 28.26
N ALA A 129 -1.12 0.92 29.12
CA ALA A 129 -0.51 -0.18 29.84
C ALA A 129 -1.40 -0.59 31.03
N PRO A 130 -1.38 -1.88 31.45
CA PRO A 130 -2.04 -2.32 32.66
C PRO A 130 -1.49 -1.59 33.87
N VAL A 131 -2.37 -1.19 34.81
CA VAL A 131 -1.99 -0.45 36.00
C VAL A 131 -2.18 -1.30 37.26
N TRP A 132 -1.14 -1.39 38.06
CA TRP A 132 -1.18 -1.96 39.39
C TRP A 132 -1.12 -0.84 40.41
N LEU A 133 -2.02 -0.90 41.38
CA LEU A 133 -1.97 -0.03 42.54
C LEU A 133 -1.12 -0.72 43.60
N TRP A 134 -0.15 -0.02 44.17
CA TRP A 134 0.70 -0.54 45.22
C TRP A 134 0.51 0.26 46.49
N ARG A 135 -0.04 -0.39 47.51
CA ARG A 135 -0.25 0.21 48.83
C ARG A 135 0.90 -0.13 49.76
N LEU A 136 1.65 0.87 50.22
CA LEU A 136 2.56 0.74 51.33
C LEU A 136 1.80 0.76 52.64
N CYS A 137 1.90 -0.35 53.37
CA CYS A 137 1.32 -0.48 54.71
C CYS A 137 2.33 -0.05 55.75
N ASP A 138 1.84 0.36 56.91
CA ASP A 138 2.65 0.68 58.06
C ASP A 138 2.67 -0.47 59.06
N SER A 139 3.78 -0.61 59.79
CA SER A 139 3.90 -1.55 60.88
C SER A 139 4.48 -0.85 62.08
N LYS A 140 3.91 -1.12 63.26
CA LYS A 140 4.43 -0.63 64.52
C LYS A 140 5.72 -1.35 64.95
N TRP A 141 5.98 -2.51 64.34
CA TRP A 141 7.09 -3.40 64.72
C TRP A 141 8.10 -3.48 63.56
N ALA A 142 9.39 -3.58 63.94
CA ALA A 142 10.41 -3.91 62.95
C ALA A 142 10.24 -5.35 62.45
N GLN A 143 10.03 -5.51 61.15
CA GLN A 143 9.78 -6.82 60.52
C GLN A 143 10.88 -7.20 59.53
N THR A 144 12.12 -6.89 59.88
CA THR A 144 13.29 -7.03 59.01
C THR A 144 13.63 -8.48 58.65
N THR A 145 13.31 -9.42 59.49
CA THR A 145 13.57 -10.86 59.28
C THR A 145 12.39 -11.61 58.70
N ARG A 146 11.29 -10.92 58.40
CA ARG A 146 10.09 -11.53 57.80
C ARG A 146 10.37 -12.03 56.39
N THR A 147 9.90 -13.24 56.10
CA THR A 147 9.94 -13.76 54.72
C THR A 147 9.09 -12.91 53.82
N GLU A 148 9.69 -12.25 52.82
CA GLU A 148 9.01 -11.45 51.86
C GLU A 148 8.28 -12.32 50.82
N GLN A 149 7.07 -11.90 50.44
CA GLN A 149 6.28 -12.53 49.39
C GLN A 149 5.39 -11.51 48.70
N ALA A 150 4.98 -11.82 47.49
CA ALA A 150 4.01 -11.01 46.78
C ALA A 150 2.62 -11.15 47.44
N VAL A 151 2.05 -10.03 47.87
CA VAL A 151 0.74 -9.97 48.51
C VAL A 151 -0.14 -9.03 47.68
N GLY A 152 -1.20 -9.58 47.08
CA GLY A 152 -2.09 -8.77 46.29
C GLY A 152 -3.08 -9.62 45.50
N ALA A 153 -3.96 -8.96 44.76
CA ALA A 153 -4.92 -9.57 43.86
C ALA A 153 -4.78 -8.99 42.47
N THR A 154 -4.90 -9.83 41.46
CA THR A 154 -4.99 -9.41 40.06
C THR A 154 -6.44 -9.46 39.58
N PHE A 155 -6.83 -8.50 38.75
CA PHE A 155 -8.19 -8.34 38.25
C PHE A 155 -8.23 -8.52 36.74
N PRO A 156 -9.37 -8.98 36.17
CA PRO A 156 -9.58 -8.90 34.72
C PRO A 156 -9.45 -7.47 34.22
N LEU A 157 -8.94 -7.23 33.02
CA LEU A 157 -8.77 -5.87 32.46
C LEU A 157 -10.07 -5.05 32.36
N ARG A 158 -11.23 -5.71 32.45
CA ARG A 158 -12.57 -5.12 32.45
C ARG A 158 -13.34 -5.52 33.71
N ALA A 159 -12.65 -5.58 34.83
CA ALA A 159 -13.25 -5.97 36.11
C ALA A 159 -14.43 -5.06 36.48
N LYS A 160 -15.44 -5.67 37.09
CA LYS A 160 -16.53 -4.97 37.77
C LYS A 160 -16.23 -4.92 39.27
N ALA A 161 -16.99 -4.11 40.01
CA ALA A 161 -16.87 -4.01 41.45
C ALA A 161 -16.94 -5.38 42.17
N ASP A 162 -17.85 -6.24 41.72
CA ASP A 162 -18.04 -7.58 42.27
C ASP A 162 -16.82 -8.50 42.01
N ASP A 163 -16.15 -8.33 40.85
CA ASP A 163 -14.95 -9.11 40.53
C ASP A 163 -13.80 -8.73 41.47
N ILE A 164 -13.63 -7.44 41.76
CA ILE A 164 -12.63 -6.96 42.72
C ILE A 164 -12.93 -7.48 44.11
N ALA A 165 -14.18 -7.34 44.57
CA ALA A 165 -14.58 -7.86 45.87
C ALA A 165 -14.33 -9.35 46.01
N ARG A 166 -14.65 -10.12 44.97
CA ARG A 166 -14.42 -11.56 44.92
C ARG A 166 -12.93 -11.93 45.00
N GLN A 167 -12.08 -11.26 44.19
CA GLN A 167 -10.63 -11.53 44.20
C GLN A 167 -10.00 -11.17 45.54
N LEU A 168 -10.36 -10.04 46.16
CA LEU A 168 -9.90 -9.66 47.47
C LEU A 168 -10.37 -10.65 48.56
N LYS A 169 -11.61 -11.15 48.50
CA LYS A 169 -12.09 -12.19 49.42
C LYS A 169 -11.33 -13.51 49.28
N LEU A 170 -10.91 -13.88 48.05
CA LEU A 170 -10.13 -15.10 47.84
C LEU A 170 -8.73 -15.04 48.44
N MET A 171 -8.20 -13.88 48.74
CA MET A 171 -6.91 -13.73 49.47
C MET A 171 -7.02 -14.03 50.96
N LEU A 172 -8.15 -13.82 51.60
CA LEU A 172 -8.30 -13.87 53.07
C LEU A 172 -7.85 -15.18 53.69
N PRO A 173 -8.20 -16.37 53.17
CA PRO A 173 -7.74 -17.63 53.74
C PRO A 173 -6.21 -17.75 53.73
N SER A 174 -5.57 -17.39 52.60
CA SER A 174 -4.11 -17.45 52.48
C SER A 174 -3.40 -16.47 53.42
N LEU A 175 -3.91 -15.22 53.49
CA LEU A 175 -3.36 -14.21 54.42
C LEU A 175 -3.45 -14.68 55.87
N ARG A 176 -4.56 -15.31 56.27
CA ARG A 176 -4.74 -15.86 57.61
C ARG A 176 -3.76 -16.99 57.89
N THR A 177 -3.68 -17.99 57.01
CA THR A 177 -2.82 -19.15 57.20
C THR A 177 -1.33 -18.76 57.30
N GLN A 178 -0.88 -17.95 56.32
CA GLN A 178 0.50 -17.46 56.27
C GLN A 178 0.80 -16.49 57.40
N GLY A 179 -0.17 -15.62 57.74
CA GLY A 179 -0.01 -14.67 58.86
C GLY A 179 0.14 -15.36 60.20
N VAL A 180 -0.63 -16.42 60.48
CA VAL A 180 -0.50 -17.22 61.68
C VAL A 180 0.88 -17.94 61.74
N SER A 181 1.33 -18.50 60.59
CA SER A 181 2.65 -19.12 60.50
C SER A 181 3.77 -18.11 60.81
N GLN A 182 3.71 -16.92 60.22
CA GLN A 182 4.72 -15.89 60.46
C GLN A 182 4.75 -15.37 61.91
N ILE A 183 3.57 -15.22 62.55
CA ILE A 183 3.51 -14.85 63.98
C ILE A 183 4.04 -15.97 64.88
N ALA A 184 3.81 -17.24 64.54
CA ALA A 184 4.33 -18.38 65.26
C ALA A 184 5.88 -18.41 65.23
N GLU A 185 6.48 -17.96 64.13
CA GLU A 185 7.93 -17.82 64.01
C GLU A 185 8.46 -16.61 64.79
N ASN A 186 7.77 -15.45 64.69
CA ASN A 186 8.12 -14.22 65.39
C ASN A 186 6.88 -13.35 65.60
N ASN A 187 6.59 -13.03 66.88
CA ASN A 187 5.41 -12.25 67.26
C ASN A 187 5.36 -10.85 66.62
N SER A 188 6.50 -10.33 66.15
CA SER A 188 6.57 -9.05 65.43
C SER A 188 6.07 -9.12 63.99
N HIS A 189 5.94 -10.30 63.40
CA HIS A 189 5.58 -10.51 62.01
C HIS A 189 4.04 -10.53 61.79
N ASP A 190 3.38 -9.47 62.27
CA ASP A 190 1.91 -9.36 62.27
C ASP A 190 1.28 -8.82 61.00
N PHE A 191 2.10 -8.43 60.01
CA PHE A 191 1.62 -7.73 58.78
C PHE A 191 0.50 -8.45 58.05
N LEU A 192 0.67 -9.74 57.71
CA LEU A 192 -0.30 -10.48 56.92
C LEU A 192 -1.60 -10.68 57.68
N LEU A 193 -1.51 -10.96 58.98
CA LEU A 193 -2.69 -11.19 59.82
C LEU A 193 -3.49 -9.89 59.95
N ARG A 194 -2.81 -8.75 60.23
CA ARG A 194 -3.45 -7.44 60.33
C ARG A 194 -4.08 -7.03 59.01
N LEU A 195 -3.40 -7.22 57.86
CA LEU A 195 -3.94 -6.95 56.56
C LEU A 195 -5.21 -7.79 56.28
N GLY A 196 -5.14 -9.10 56.58
CA GLY A 196 -6.28 -9.98 56.45
C GLY A 196 -7.48 -9.59 57.32
N GLN A 197 -7.23 -9.15 58.56
CA GLN A 197 -8.25 -8.65 59.48
C GLN A 197 -8.89 -7.36 58.97
N ASP A 198 -8.07 -6.39 58.56
CA ASP A 198 -8.56 -5.11 58.04
C ASP A 198 -9.42 -5.28 56.78
N LEU A 199 -8.96 -6.12 55.87
CA LEU A 199 -9.73 -6.44 54.65
C LEU A 199 -11.08 -7.10 54.99
N LYS A 200 -11.10 -7.99 56.00
CA LYS A 200 -12.31 -8.64 56.47
C LYS A 200 -13.26 -7.65 57.15
N ASP A 201 -12.74 -6.75 57.96
CA ASP A 201 -13.49 -5.79 58.78
C ASP A 201 -13.94 -4.55 57.98
N GLY A 202 -14.37 -4.76 56.75
CA GLY A 202 -14.90 -3.72 55.87
C GLY A 202 -13.86 -3.12 54.91
N GLY A 203 -12.59 -3.50 54.95
CA GLY A 203 -11.53 -3.03 54.06
C GLY A 203 -11.86 -3.30 52.59
N ILE A 204 -12.43 -4.49 52.29
CA ILE A 204 -12.83 -4.84 50.92
C ILE A 204 -13.91 -3.88 50.40
N ALA A 205 -14.90 -3.55 51.19
CA ALA A 205 -15.97 -2.63 50.78
C ALA A 205 -15.42 -1.22 50.52
N ARG A 206 -14.53 -0.75 51.38
CA ARG A 206 -13.83 0.54 51.24
C ARG A 206 -13.00 0.59 49.98
N TRP A 207 -12.21 -0.44 49.65
CA TRP A 207 -11.44 -0.54 48.42
C TRP A 207 -12.33 -0.52 47.18
N VAL A 208 -13.39 -1.34 47.17
CA VAL A 208 -14.34 -1.36 46.05
C VAL A 208 -14.98 0.00 45.82
N GLN A 209 -15.43 0.67 46.88
CA GLN A 209 -16.03 1.99 46.79
C GLN A 209 -15.06 3.03 46.19
N GLN A 210 -13.81 3.02 46.64
CA GLN A 210 -12.76 3.92 46.14
C GLN A 210 -12.37 3.63 44.68
N LEU A 211 -12.47 2.39 44.23
CA LEU A 211 -12.12 1.98 42.89
C LEU A 211 -13.26 2.15 41.87
N VAL A 212 -14.51 2.37 42.31
CA VAL A 212 -15.65 2.59 41.40
C VAL A 212 -15.40 3.68 40.36
N PRO A 213 -14.93 4.90 40.73
CA PRO A 213 -14.62 5.93 39.73
C PRO A 213 -13.56 5.48 38.73
N TRP A 214 -12.51 4.78 39.21
CA TRP A 214 -11.47 4.22 38.36
C TRP A 214 -12.02 3.18 37.38
N LEU A 215 -12.91 2.32 37.84
CA LEU A 215 -13.51 1.29 36.96
C LEU A 215 -14.36 1.91 35.84
N ALA A 216 -14.98 3.04 36.10
CA ALA A 216 -15.72 3.78 35.06
C ALA A 216 -14.74 4.37 34.00
N ALA A 217 -13.63 4.97 34.45
CA ALA A 217 -12.58 5.50 33.57
C ALA A 217 -11.74 4.39 32.90
N SER A 218 -11.48 3.28 33.60
CA SER A 218 -10.69 2.13 33.16
C SER A 218 -11.24 1.46 31.89
N ARG A 219 -12.54 1.53 31.66
CA ARG A 219 -13.15 0.96 30.45
C ARG A 219 -12.64 1.59 29.17
N GLN A 220 -12.10 2.80 29.26
CA GLN A 220 -11.68 3.56 28.08
C GLN A 220 -10.18 3.68 27.92
N ARG A 221 -9.40 4.04 28.96
CA ARG A 221 -8.00 4.45 28.78
C ARG A 221 -6.98 3.92 29.81
N VAL A 222 -7.40 3.59 31.05
CA VAL A 222 -6.48 3.20 32.13
C VAL A 222 -6.91 1.87 32.78
N PRO A 223 -6.51 0.72 32.23
CA PRO A 223 -6.97 -0.58 32.71
C PRO A 223 -6.35 -0.92 34.08
N LEU A 224 -7.17 -1.00 35.11
CA LEU A 224 -6.75 -1.49 36.42
C LEU A 224 -6.54 -3.00 36.32
N ARG A 225 -5.33 -3.46 36.70
CA ARG A 225 -4.95 -4.86 36.64
C ARG A 225 -4.83 -5.52 38.00
N GLY A 226 -4.41 -4.79 39.01
CA GLY A 226 -4.25 -5.40 40.34
C GLY A 226 -4.04 -4.40 41.45
N LEU A 227 -4.08 -4.93 42.65
CA LEU A 227 -3.84 -4.22 43.91
C LEU A 227 -2.81 -5.02 44.74
N MET A 228 -1.70 -4.40 45.05
CA MET A 228 -0.59 -4.98 45.81
C MET A 228 -0.44 -4.30 47.14
N PHE A 229 0.02 -5.07 48.12
CA PHE A 229 0.27 -4.63 49.48
C PHE A 229 1.68 -5.02 49.92
N SER A 230 2.45 -4.12 50.51
CA SER A 230 3.74 -4.44 51.12
C SER A 230 4.07 -3.49 52.26
N LEU A 231 5.03 -3.87 53.04
CA LEU A 231 5.74 -2.96 53.92
C LEU A 231 6.80 -2.18 53.10
N PRO A 232 7.30 -1.05 53.60
CA PRO A 232 8.45 -0.36 53.01
C PRO A 232 9.65 -1.30 52.89
N GLY A 233 10.40 -1.18 51.78
CA GLY A 233 11.64 -1.94 51.58
C GLY A 233 12.68 -1.60 52.65
N TYR A 234 13.34 -2.61 53.18
CA TYR A 234 14.43 -2.41 54.11
C TYR A 234 15.67 -1.90 53.35
N LYS A 235 16.21 -0.75 53.75
CA LYS A 235 17.58 -0.38 53.36
C LYS A 235 18.53 -1.21 54.24
N PRO A 236 19.37 -2.10 53.68
CA PRO A 236 20.49 -2.61 54.45
C PRO A 236 21.28 -1.39 54.91
N VAL A 237 21.45 -1.23 56.20
CA VAL A 237 22.35 -0.24 56.75
C VAL A 237 23.74 -0.67 56.27
N ASP A 238 24.31 0.09 55.35
CA ASP A 238 25.72 -0.07 55.02
C ASP A 238 26.53 0.21 56.29
N THR A 239 26.94 -0.86 56.95
CA THR A 239 27.86 -0.85 58.11
C THR A 239 29.30 -0.56 57.64
N SER A 240 29.48 0.34 56.71
CA SER A 240 30.76 0.88 56.30
C SER A 240 30.82 2.39 56.52
N GLU A 241 30.50 2.84 57.75
CA GLU A 241 31.04 4.08 58.25
C GLU A 241 32.50 3.82 58.66
N GLY A 242 33.41 4.00 57.74
CA GLY A 242 34.81 3.89 58.01
C GLY A 242 35.66 3.69 56.75
N THR A 243 35.69 4.67 55.90
CA THR A 243 36.91 5.18 55.24
C THR A 243 36.49 6.23 54.20
N ALA A 244 36.56 7.48 54.61
CA ALA A 244 36.59 8.62 53.72
C ALA A 244 37.87 8.53 52.86
N GLY A 245 37.78 8.34 51.59
CA GLY A 245 38.89 8.59 50.68
C GLY A 245 39.27 7.59 49.61
N ALA A 246 38.33 6.91 49.02
CA ALA A 246 38.56 6.34 47.68
C ALA A 246 37.26 6.41 46.87
N GLU A 247 37.21 7.27 45.86
CA GLU A 247 36.18 7.20 44.80
C GLU A 247 36.38 5.88 44.08
N THR A 248 35.77 4.82 44.60
CA THR A 248 35.73 3.53 43.92
C THR A 248 34.90 3.73 42.65
N PHE A 249 35.56 3.66 41.50
CA PHE A 249 34.92 3.71 40.19
C PHE A 249 33.95 2.52 40.06
N ILE A 250 32.67 2.76 40.41
CA ILE A 250 31.61 1.77 40.23
C ILE A 250 31.29 1.72 38.74
N PRO A 251 31.49 0.59 38.05
CA PRO A 251 31.14 0.45 36.64
C PRO A 251 29.68 0.83 36.43
N GLU A 252 29.37 1.51 35.32
CA GLU A 252 28.03 1.99 34.98
C GLU A 252 26.98 0.85 35.01
N SER A 253 27.41 -0.38 34.72
CA SER A 253 26.57 -1.60 34.78
C SER A 253 26.13 -1.98 36.21
N GLN A 254 26.89 -1.62 37.23
CA GLN A 254 26.55 -1.90 38.64
C GLN A 254 25.70 -0.80 39.27
N ARG A 255 25.72 0.43 38.74
CA ARG A 255 24.92 1.56 39.25
C ARG A 255 23.43 1.35 39.11
N HIS A 256 23.00 0.59 38.09
CA HIS A 256 21.61 0.33 37.79
C HIS A 256 21.14 -1.08 38.18
N ALA A 257 22.00 -1.86 38.81
CA ALA A 257 21.64 -3.22 39.24
C ALA A 257 20.74 -3.17 40.49
N LEU A 258 19.62 -3.88 40.42
CA LEU A 258 18.66 -4.04 41.49
C LEU A 258 18.44 -5.52 41.78
N THR A 259 18.55 -5.93 43.05
CA THR A 259 18.01 -7.20 43.48
C THR A 259 16.49 -7.03 43.64
N LEU A 260 15.72 -7.51 42.70
CA LEU A 260 14.27 -7.33 42.71
C LEU A 260 13.65 -8.16 43.83
N PRO A 261 12.97 -7.54 44.83
CA PRO A 261 12.34 -8.27 45.93
C PRO A 261 11.25 -9.22 45.41
N LEU A 262 11.03 -10.31 46.15
CA LEU A 262 9.97 -11.28 45.84
C LEU A 262 8.56 -10.66 45.81
N THR A 263 8.37 -9.53 46.48
CA THR A 263 7.13 -8.75 46.45
C THR A 263 6.70 -8.31 45.04
N TRP A 264 7.67 -8.15 44.12
CA TRP A 264 7.41 -7.76 42.72
C TRP A 264 7.03 -8.94 41.81
N GLN A 265 7.27 -10.17 42.25
CA GLN A 265 7.12 -11.36 41.42
C GLN A 265 5.69 -11.49 40.80
N GLY A 266 4.65 -11.16 41.57
CA GLY A 266 3.28 -11.22 41.11
C GLY A 266 2.98 -10.29 39.91
N ILE A 267 3.62 -9.10 39.90
CA ILE A 267 3.48 -8.15 38.79
C ILE A 267 4.31 -8.62 37.57
N VAL A 268 5.56 -9.03 37.82
CA VAL A 268 6.49 -9.46 36.76
C VAL A 268 5.94 -10.67 36.00
N ASP A 269 5.40 -11.66 36.72
CA ASP A 269 4.80 -12.86 36.10
C ASP A 269 3.54 -12.52 35.32
N ASP A 270 2.73 -11.58 35.81
CA ASP A 270 1.52 -11.15 35.13
C ASP A 270 1.79 -10.28 33.90
N CYS A 271 2.81 -9.42 33.94
CA CYS A 271 3.23 -8.58 32.81
C CYS A 271 3.53 -9.39 31.54
N THR A 272 4.03 -10.60 31.69
CA THR A 272 4.35 -11.47 30.53
C THR A 272 3.10 -12.00 29.84
N ARG A 273 2.01 -12.16 30.60
CA ARG A 273 0.73 -12.75 30.15
C ARG A 273 -0.25 -11.73 29.65
N VAL A 274 -0.26 -10.53 30.25
CA VAL A 274 -1.25 -9.50 29.96
C VAL A 274 -0.65 -8.37 29.13
N ARG A 275 -1.35 -7.99 28.07
CA ARG A 275 -0.93 -6.88 27.21
C ARG A 275 -1.91 -5.72 27.36
N GLY A 276 -1.38 -4.51 27.37
CA GLY A 276 -2.17 -3.30 27.25
C GLY A 276 -2.77 -3.12 25.85
N ARG A 277 -3.45 -2.01 25.66
CA ARG A 277 -4.13 -1.66 24.42
C ARG A 277 -3.49 -0.43 23.79
N ARG A 278 -3.39 -0.39 22.48
CA ARG A 278 -3.02 0.84 21.75
C ARG A 278 -4.14 1.88 21.89
N VAL A 279 -3.74 3.12 22.18
CA VAL A 279 -4.62 4.28 22.30
C VAL A 279 -4.23 5.28 21.22
N GLY A 280 -5.22 5.72 20.43
CA GLY A 280 -4.99 6.64 19.33
C GLY A 280 -4.42 5.96 18.08
N MET A 281 -4.42 6.73 17.00
CA MET A 281 -3.93 6.30 15.69
C MET A 281 -2.46 6.71 15.57
N ALA A 282 -1.56 5.77 15.35
CA ALA A 282 -0.15 6.07 15.10
C ALA A 282 0.01 6.63 13.68
N TRP A 283 -0.34 7.89 13.48
CA TRP A 283 -0.31 8.57 12.18
C TRP A 283 1.02 8.41 11.44
N GLU A 284 2.15 8.46 12.18
CA GLU A 284 3.48 8.25 11.59
C GLU A 284 3.65 6.86 10.97
N GLN A 285 3.13 5.81 11.63
CA GLN A 285 3.19 4.45 11.10
C GLN A 285 2.21 4.25 9.94
N THR A 286 1.00 4.79 10.07
CA THR A 286 -0.01 4.72 9.01
C THR A 286 0.49 5.43 7.77
N LEU A 287 1.05 6.65 7.92
CA LEU A 287 1.64 7.40 6.82
C LEU A 287 2.81 6.63 6.17
N ALA A 288 3.71 6.06 6.98
CA ALA A 288 4.84 5.28 6.47
C ALA A 288 4.39 4.05 5.68
N TRP A 289 3.40 3.30 6.17
CA TRP A 289 2.83 2.16 5.45
C TRP A 289 2.10 2.58 4.18
N THR A 290 1.36 3.70 4.22
CA THR A 290 0.69 4.25 3.05
C THR A 290 1.68 4.66 1.98
N LEU A 291 2.76 5.36 2.36
CA LEU A 291 3.83 5.73 1.44
C LEU A 291 4.53 4.50 0.86
N MET A 292 4.85 3.50 1.67
CA MET A 292 5.42 2.23 1.17
C MET A 292 4.48 1.51 0.20
N ALA A 293 3.18 1.49 0.48
CA ALA A 293 2.20 0.90 -0.42
C ALA A 293 2.13 1.66 -1.75
N ILE A 294 2.13 3.00 -1.72
CA ILE A 294 2.14 3.83 -2.93
C ILE A 294 3.40 3.57 -3.76
N ILE A 295 4.59 3.55 -3.12
CA ILE A 295 5.86 3.26 -3.80
C ILE A 295 5.86 1.83 -4.37
N GLY A 296 5.32 0.86 -3.64
CA GLY A 296 5.18 -0.53 -4.10
C GLY A 296 4.28 -0.65 -5.33
N VAL A 297 3.11 0.00 -5.31
CA VAL A 297 2.18 0.03 -6.45
C VAL A 297 2.81 0.73 -7.65
N TRP A 298 3.46 1.88 -7.42
CA TRP A 298 4.14 2.62 -8.48
C TRP A 298 5.29 1.81 -9.07
N GLY A 299 6.12 1.17 -8.25
CA GLY A 299 7.21 0.31 -8.72
C GLY A 299 6.72 -0.91 -9.49
N ALA A 300 5.66 -1.57 -9.02
CA ALA A 300 5.02 -2.68 -9.75
C ALA A 300 4.42 -2.22 -11.08
N GLY A 301 3.76 -1.07 -11.10
CA GLY A 301 3.22 -0.45 -12.32
C GLY A 301 4.32 -0.11 -13.34
N THR A 302 5.42 0.46 -12.87
CA THR A 302 6.57 0.78 -13.73
C THR A 302 7.21 -0.48 -14.31
N LEU A 303 7.37 -1.55 -13.52
CA LEU A 303 7.90 -2.83 -13.98
C LEU A 303 6.99 -3.47 -15.04
N LEU A 304 5.69 -3.46 -14.80
CA LEU A 304 4.70 -3.96 -15.77
C LEU A 304 4.77 -3.15 -17.07
N SER A 305 4.76 -1.82 -16.98
CA SER A 305 4.89 -0.93 -18.14
C SER A 305 6.19 -1.19 -18.90
N PHE A 306 7.30 -1.35 -18.21
CA PHE A 306 8.59 -1.67 -18.82
C PHE A 306 8.56 -2.99 -19.60
N THR A 307 8.01 -4.05 -19.00
CA THR A 307 7.96 -5.37 -19.65
C THR A 307 7.06 -5.35 -20.90
N VAL A 308 5.90 -4.73 -20.82
CA VAL A 308 4.97 -4.62 -21.95
C VAL A 308 5.58 -3.78 -23.08
N ASN A 309 6.12 -2.62 -22.77
CA ASN A 309 6.73 -1.74 -23.77
C ASN A 309 7.98 -2.38 -24.39
N ARG A 310 8.81 -3.07 -23.60
CA ARG A 310 9.95 -3.81 -24.12
C ARG A 310 9.55 -4.91 -25.09
N GLN A 311 8.53 -5.71 -24.76
CA GLN A 311 8.01 -6.75 -25.65
C GLN A 311 7.53 -6.15 -26.97
N GLN A 312 6.83 -5.03 -26.92
CA GLN A 312 6.34 -4.33 -28.10
C GLN A 312 7.47 -3.81 -28.98
N ILE A 313 8.52 -3.20 -28.38
CA ILE A 313 9.70 -2.73 -29.12
C ILE A 313 10.43 -3.91 -29.77
N VAL A 314 10.62 -5.01 -29.06
CA VAL A 314 11.30 -6.19 -29.57
C VAL A 314 10.50 -6.82 -30.72
N SER A 315 9.18 -6.94 -30.59
CA SER A 315 8.30 -7.45 -31.68
C SER A 315 8.42 -6.62 -32.95
N VAL A 316 8.28 -5.30 -32.82
CA VAL A 316 8.39 -4.38 -33.96
C VAL A 316 9.79 -4.44 -34.59
N ALA A 317 10.85 -4.47 -33.79
CA ALA A 317 12.22 -4.55 -34.28
C ALA A 317 12.47 -5.86 -35.04
N GLN A 318 12.01 -6.98 -34.52
CA GLN A 318 12.16 -8.28 -35.19
C GLN A 318 11.44 -8.34 -36.53
N GLN A 319 10.19 -7.84 -36.59
CA GLN A 319 9.41 -7.81 -37.83
C GLN A 319 10.03 -6.85 -38.86
N THR A 320 10.51 -5.69 -38.42
CA THR A 320 11.20 -4.75 -39.30
C THR A 320 12.48 -5.34 -39.87
N HIS A 321 13.28 -6.03 -39.04
CA HIS A 321 14.51 -6.70 -39.46
C HIS A 321 14.23 -7.80 -40.50
N ALA A 322 13.20 -8.63 -40.25
CA ALA A 322 12.77 -9.66 -41.19
C ALA A 322 12.33 -9.11 -42.55
N LEU A 323 11.74 -7.90 -42.59
CA LEU A 323 11.34 -7.23 -43.82
C LEU A 323 12.52 -6.67 -44.62
N VAL A 324 13.60 -6.28 -43.93
CA VAL A 324 14.80 -5.64 -44.56
C VAL A 324 15.79 -6.68 -45.08
N GLU A 325 16.02 -7.76 -44.34
CA GLU A 325 17.04 -8.77 -44.70
C GLU A 325 16.70 -9.55 -45.97
N HIS A 326 15.42 -9.77 -46.25
CA HIS A 326 14.98 -10.54 -47.42
C HIS A 326 14.04 -9.74 -48.31
N PRO A 327 14.55 -8.91 -49.25
CA PRO A 327 13.71 -8.05 -50.08
C PRO A 327 12.93 -8.82 -51.18
N SER A 328 12.88 -10.14 -51.11
CA SER A 328 12.13 -10.97 -52.05
C SER A 328 10.62 -11.00 -51.76
N VAL A 329 9.80 -11.02 -52.82
CA VAL A 329 8.35 -11.22 -52.68
C VAL A 329 8.10 -12.68 -52.25
N SER A 330 7.67 -12.88 -51.03
CA SER A 330 7.42 -14.19 -50.42
C SER A 330 6.27 -14.19 -49.42
N ASP A 331 5.74 -15.36 -49.11
CA ASP A 331 4.72 -15.56 -48.07
C ASP A 331 5.18 -15.05 -46.71
N HIS A 332 6.47 -15.21 -46.39
CA HIS A 332 7.07 -14.74 -45.16
C HIS A 332 7.01 -13.19 -45.06
N GLN A 333 7.34 -12.49 -46.16
CA GLN A 333 7.28 -11.01 -46.17
C GLN A 333 5.85 -10.49 -46.06
N LEU A 334 4.88 -11.12 -46.73
CA LEU A 334 3.47 -10.73 -46.64
C LEU A 334 2.96 -10.92 -45.21
N THR A 335 3.32 -12.03 -44.58
CA THR A 335 2.96 -12.31 -43.18
C THR A 335 3.62 -11.30 -42.21
N ALA A 336 4.90 -11.02 -42.38
CA ALA A 336 5.61 -10.03 -41.57
C ALA A 336 5.01 -8.62 -41.74
N LEU A 337 4.66 -8.23 -42.99
CA LEU A 337 3.97 -6.96 -43.23
C LEU A 337 2.61 -6.89 -42.56
N HIS A 338 1.84 -7.98 -42.58
CA HIS A 338 0.55 -8.03 -41.89
C HIS A 338 0.68 -7.94 -40.37
N ILE A 339 1.66 -8.61 -39.77
CA ILE A 339 1.95 -8.50 -38.33
C ILE A 339 2.31 -7.05 -38.00
N LEU A 340 3.22 -6.45 -38.78
CA LEU A 340 3.65 -5.07 -38.58
C LEU A 340 2.48 -4.08 -38.77
N ARG A 341 1.57 -4.35 -39.70
CA ARG A 341 0.31 -3.59 -39.86
C ARG A 341 -0.56 -3.64 -38.59
N ASN A 342 -0.67 -4.81 -37.97
CA ASN A 342 -1.43 -4.96 -36.74
C ASN A 342 -0.78 -4.19 -35.59
N ASP A 343 0.56 -4.24 -35.50
CA ASP A 343 1.32 -3.45 -34.52
C ASP A 343 1.16 -1.94 -34.78
N ALA A 344 1.23 -1.50 -36.05
CA ALA A 344 0.97 -0.12 -36.45
C ALA A 344 -0.44 0.33 -36.06
N GLY A 345 -1.45 -0.49 -36.34
CA GLY A 345 -2.84 -0.19 -36.00
C GLY A 345 -3.04 -0.03 -34.50
N ARG A 346 -2.41 -0.88 -33.66
CA ARG A 346 -2.43 -0.75 -32.20
C ARG A 346 -1.73 0.53 -31.73
N LEU A 347 -0.57 0.82 -32.27
CA LEU A 347 0.17 2.04 -31.93
C LEU A 347 -0.61 3.29 -32.32
N LEU A 348 -1.19 3.33 -33.51
CA LEU A 348 -2.04 4.44 -33.97
C LEU A 348 -3.26 4.62 -33.07
N HIS A 349 -3.90 3.53 -32.67
CA HIS A 349 -5.00 3.58 -31.71
C HIS A 349 -4.55 4.17 -30.37
N HIS A 350 -3.42 3.69 -29.82
CA HIS A 350 -2.87 4.21 -28.56
C HIS A 350 -2.44 5.68 -28.65
N VAL A 351 -1.98 6.13 -29.80
CA VAL A 351 -1.62 7.53 -30.02
C VAL A 351 -2.86 8.42 -30.14
N ARG A 352 -3.92 7.96 -30.81
CA ARG A 352 -5.16 8.72 -31.03
C ARG A 352 -6.07 8.74 -29.79
N GLU A 353 -6.27 7.61 -29.15
CA GLU A 353 -7.20 7.42 -28.02
C GLU A 353 -6.50 7.43 -26.66
N GLY A 354 -5.18 7.39 -26.65
CA GLY A 354 -4.34 7.29 -25.45
C GLY A 354 -3.97 5.85 -25.11
N ALA A 355 -2.75 5.70 -24.62
CA ALA A 355 -2.24 4.41 -24.16
C ALA A 355 -3.03 3.88 -22.94
N PRO A 356 -3.19 2.57 -22.78
CA PRO A 356 -3.82 1.98 -21.60
C PRO A 356 -3.03 2.32 -20.32
N TRP A 357 -3.72 2.35 -19.19
CA TRP A 357 -3.15 2.79 -17.90
C TRP A 357 -1.84 2.09 -17.52
N TYR A 358 -1.71 0.79 -17.83
CA TYR A 358 -0.51 -0.01 -17.54
C TYR A 358 0.72 0.34 -18.39
N GLN A 359 0.57 1.13 -19.45
CA GLN A 359 1.66 1.66 -20.27
C GLN A 359 2.06 3.10 -19.89
N ARG A 360 1.20 3.81 -19.12
CA ARG A 360 1.37 5.25 -18.84
C ARG A 360 2.38 5.58 -17.74
N PHE A 361 3.00 4.61 -17.08
CA PHE A 361 3.94 4.86 -15.95
C PHE A 361 5.26 5.53 -16.38
N GLY A 362 5.19 6.56 -17.21
CA GLY A 362 6.35 7.32 -17.68
C GLY A 362 7.17 6.65 -18.78
N LEU A 363 6.69 5.55 -19.36
CA LEU A 363 7.36 4.75 -20.38
C LEU A 363 6.58 4.65 -21.70
N ASP A 364 5.63 5.55 -21.92
CA ASP A 364 4.86 5.60 -23.16
C ASP A 364 5.71 6.21 -24.29
N HIS A 365 6.17 5.35 -25.18
CA HIS A 365 6.93 5.70 -26.37
C HIS A 365 6.21 5.33 -27.67
N ASN A 366 4.87 5.16 -27.63
CA ASN A 366 4.08 4.70 -28.76
C ASN A 366 4.27 5.58 -30.02
N GLN A 367 4.29 6.90 -29.86
CA GLN A 367 4.53 7.82 -30.96
C GLN A 367 5.93 7.64 -31.59
N GLN A 368 6.97 7.57 -30.76
CA GLN A 368 8.34 7.40 -31.22
C GLN A 368 8.54 6.07 -31.94
N LEU A 369 7.91 5.01 -31.43
CA LEU A 369 7.95 3.70 -32.05
C LEU A 369 7.22 3.69 -33.39
N LEU A 370 6.09 4.35 -33.47
CA LEU A 370 5.31 4.54 -34.69
C LEU A 370 6.10 5.30 -35.76
N ASP A 371 6.72 6.42 -35.37
CA ASP A 371 7.54 7.26 -36.26
C ASP A 371 8.78 6.52 -36.78
N ALA A 372 9.35 5.64 -35.98
CA ALA A 372 10.48 4.79 -36.38
C ALA A 372 10.06 3.65 -37.32
N MET A 373 8.86 3.09 -37.15
CA MET A 373 8.37 1.93 -37.86
C MET A 373 7.74 2.27 -39.22
N LEU A 374 6.94 3.34 -39.29
CA LEU A 374 6.15 3.70 -40.48
C LEU A 374 6.98 3.88 -41.76
N PRO A 375 8.19 4.46 -41.75
CA PRO A 375 9.02 4.57 -42.94
C PRO A 375 9.37 3.19 -43.54
N TRP A 376 9.76 2.23 -42.71
CA TRP A 376 10.08 0.87 -43.13
C TRP A 376 8.86 0.11 -43.62
N TYR A 377 7.74 0.22 -42.88
CA TYR A 377 6.44 -0.31 -43.31
C TYR A 377 6.09 0.23 -44.70
N GLY A 378 6.23 1.54 -44.89
CA GLY A 378 5.91 2.22 -46.16
C GLY A 378 6.71 1.68 -47.34
N VAL A 379 8.00 1.47 -47.21
CA VAL A 379 8.86 0.92 -48.27
C VAL A 379 8.35 -0.44 -48.72
N VAL A 380 8.06 -1.34 -47.80
CA VAL A 380 7.60 -2.70 -48.09
C VAL A 380 6.15 -2.69 -48.57
N ASN A 381 5.29 -1.89 -47.95
CA ASN A 381 3.89 -1.72 -48.38
C ASN A 381 3.80 -1.18 -49.79
N ASN A 382 4.63 -0.18 -50.15
CA ASN A 382 4.65 0.33 -51.49
C ASN A 382 4.95 -0.77 -52.52
N ARG A 383 5.99 -1.57 -52.24
CA ARG A 383 6.40 -2.67 -53.11
C ARG A 383 5.39 -3.80 -53.18
N LEU A 384 4.82 -4.24 -52.07
CA LEU A 384 3.95 -5.41 -52.01
C LEU A 384 2.48 -5.10 -52.26
N ILE A 385 2.02 -3.91 -51.91
CA ILE A 385 0.58 -3.55 -51.88
C ILE A 385 0.28 -2.43 -52.89
N ARG A 386 0.96 -1.26 -52.77
CA ARG A 386 0.66 -0.09 -53.62
C ARG A 386 0.98 -0.29 -55.08
N ASP A 387 2.22 -0.68 -55.38
CA ASP A 387 2.70 -0.73 -56.76
C ASP A 387 1.96 -1.79 -57.59
N PRO A 388 1.69 -3.01 -57.09
CA PRO A 388 0.87 -3.95 -57.82
C PRO A 388 -0.59 -3.55 -58.01
N ALA A 389 -1.15 -2.86 -56.98
CA ALA A 389 -2.51 -2.34 -57.11
C ALA A 389 -2.57 -1.25 -58.20
N ASN A 390 -1.57 -0.34 -58.18
CA ASN A 390 -1.42 0.69 -59.19
C ASN A 390 -1.25 0.10 -60.60
N GLU A 391 -0.39 -0.90 -60.76
CA GLU A 391 -0.12 -1.56 -62.02
C GLU A 391 -1.38 -2.27 -62.56
N ALA A 392 -2.07 -3.07 -61.72
CA ALA A 392 -3.28 -3.77 -62.10
C ALA A 392 -4.41 -2.82 -62.47
N LEU A 393 -4.61 -1.72 -61.73
CA LEU A 393 -5.60 -0.71 -62.05
C LEU A 393 -5.25 0.02 -63.35
N THR A 394 -4.00 0.39 -63.56
CA THR A 394 -3.50 1.02 -64.78
C THR A 394 -3.74 0.10 -66.00
N GLN A 395 -3.40 -1.18 -65.91
CA GLN A 395 -3.65 -2.15 -66.97
C GLN A 395 -5.14 -2.27 -67.30
N LYS A 396 -6.03 -2.41 -66.30
CA LYS A 396 -7.47 -2.51 -66.48
C LYS A 396 -8.05 -1.25 -67.13
N LEU A 397 -7.60 -0.07 -66.66
CA LEU A 397 -8.05 1.21 -67.25
C LEU A 397 -7.49 1.45 -68.65
N THR A 398 -6.29 1.00 -68.96
CA THR A 398 -5.73 1.04 -70.32
C THR A 398 -6.54 0.14 -71.28
N VAL A 399 -6.92 -1.06 -70.84
CA VAL A 399 -7.80 -1.93 -71.66
C VAL A 399 -9.16 -1.28 -71.89
N LEU A 400 -9.74 -0.63 -70.87
CA LEU A 400 -10.99 0.13 -71.02
C LEU A 400 -10.83 1.30 -72.00
N ALA A 401 -9.78 2.10 -71.87
CA ALA A 401 -9.53 3.26 -72.72
C ALA A 401 -9.33 2.89 -74.20
N ASN A 402 -8.63 1.77 -74.45
CA ASN A 402 -8.36 1.26 -75.82
C ASN A 402 -9.47 0.38 -76.42
N SER A 403 -10.55 0.13 -75.67
CA SER A 403 -11.64 -0.68 -76.16
C SER A 403 -12.35 0.02 -77.31
N ALA A 404 -12.72 -0.74 -78.32
CA ALA A 404 -13.37 -0.19 -79.54
C ALA A 404 -14.72 0.48 -79.21
N PRO A 405 -15.00 1.66 -79.78
CA PRO A 405 -16.28 2.30 -79.64
C PRO A 405 -17.43 1.34 -80.04
N ASN A 406 -18.47 1.29 -79.22
CA ASN A 406 -19.67 0.46 -79.47
C ASN A 406 -19.45 -1.09 -79.39
N SER A 407 -18.36 -1.57 -78.83
CA SER A 407 -18.12 -2.99 -78.58
C SER A 407 -18.79 -3.47 -77.30
N ASP A 408 -19.26 -4.75 -77.30
CA ASP A 408 -19.81 -5.41 -76.12
C ASP A 408 -18.72 -5.48 -74.98
N GLN A 409 -17.46 -5.60 -75.37
CA GLN A 409 -16.36 -5.58 -74.49
C GLN A 409 -16.31 -4.25 -73.70
N ARG A 410 -16.52 -3.09 -74.37
CA ARG A 410 -16.54 -1.77 -73.69
C ARG A 410 -17.69 -1.68 -72.68
N VAL A 411 -18.86 -2.23 -73.01
CA VAL A 411 -20.02 -2.26 -72.11
C VAL A 411 -19.74 -3.08 -70.88
N GLN A 412 -19.10 -4.25 -71.02
CA GLN A 412 -18.74 -5.13 -69.90
C GLN A 412 -17.66 -4.52 -69.01
N LEU A 413 -16.72 -3.82 -69.61
CA LEU A 413 -15.61 -3.17 -68.85
C LEU A 413 -16.01 -1.86 -68.18
N ALA A 414 -17.06 -1.17 -68.66
CA ALA A 414 -17.46 0.15 -68.15
C ALA A 414 -17.95 0.09 -66.68
N LYS A 415 -18.74 -0.92 -66.32
CA LYS A 415 -19.28 -1.05 -64.97
C LYS A 415 -18.17 -1.24 -63.89
N PRO A 416 -17.29 -2.24 -64.00
CA PRO A 416 -16.15 -2.36 -63.10
C PRO A 416 -15.13 -1.22 -63.27
N GLY A 417 -14.99 -0.66 -64.47
CA GLY A 417 -14.06 0.43 -64.78
C GLY A 417 -14.31 1.70 -63.98
N TYR A 418 -15.55 2.03 -63.69
CA TYR A 418 -15.89 3.15 -62.83
C TYR A 418 -15.33 2.96 -61.40
N ASN A 419 -15.52 1.80 -60.82
CA ASN A 419 -15.00 1.48 -59.49
C ASN A 419 -13.46 1.45 -59.49
N GLN A 420 -12.83 0.92 -60.54
CA GLN A 420 -11.39 0.86 -60.73
C GLN A 420 -10.79 2.26 -60.84
N LEU A 421 -11.40 3.16 -61.64
CA LEU A 421 -10.97 4.54 -61.76
C LEU A 421 -11.11 5.28 -60.40
N LYS A 422 -12.23 5.09 -59.72
CA LYS A 422 -12.46 5.68 -58.40
C LYS A 422 -11.42 5.20 -57.40
N ALA A 423 -11.10 3.91 -57.33
CA ALA A 423 -10.09 3.33 -56.48
C ALA A 423 -8.69 3.88 -56.82
N TRP A 424 -8.35 4.00 -58.08
CA TRP A 424 -7.07 4.55 -58.54
C TRP A 424 -6.91 6.03 -58.15
N LEU A 425 -7.97 6.84 -58.27
CA LEU A 425 -8.00 8.24 -57.87
C LEU A 425 -7.86 8.40 -56.33
N MET A 426 -8.38 7.44 -55.54
CA MET A 426 -8.19 7.44 -54.09
C MET A 426 -6.73 7.29 -53.69
N MET A 427 -5.91 6.55 -54.45
CA MET A 427 -4.48 6.41 -54.21
C MET A 427 -3.71 7.71 -54.48
N ALA A 428 -4.23 8.62 -55.26
CA ALA A 428 -3.64 9.92 -55.57
C ALA A 428 -4.23 11.05 -54.69
N ARG A 429 -5.52 10.96 -54.35
CA ARG A 429 -6.29 11.97 -53.60
C ARG A 429 -6.91 11.34 -52.34
N PRO A 430 -6.17 11.24 -51.28
CA PRO A 430 -6.56 10.50 -50.06
C PRO A 430 -7.65 11.20 -49.23
N ASP A 431 -7.90 12.48 -49.48
CA ASP A 431 -8.94 13.27 -48.79
C ASP A 431 -10.36 12.71 -48.92
N LYS A 432 -10.58 11.89 -49.90
CA LYS A 432 -11.86 11.18 -50.17
C LYS A 432 -11.71 9.66 -50.17
N ALA A 433 -10.69 9.16 -49.50
CA ALA A 433 -10.40 7.73 -49.46
C ALA A 433 -11.41 6.97 -48.56
N ASP A 434 -11.86 5.82 -49.06
CA ASP A 434 -12.73 4.86 -48.36
C ASP A 434 -12.06 3.48 -48.38
N GLY A 435 -11.59 3.05 -47.22
CA GLY A 435 -10.84 1.79 -47.07
C GLY A 435 -11.67 0.55 -47.42
N ALA A 436 -12.96 0.53 -47.08
CA ALA A 436 -13.83 -0.59 -47.36
C ALA A 436 -14.13 -0.72 -48.88
N PHE A 437 -14.47 0.40 -49.50
CA PHE A 437 -14.70 0.45 -50.95
C PHE A 437 -13.44 0.06 -51.72
N TYR A 438 -12.28 0.59 -51.34
CA TYR A 438 -11.02 0.29 -52.00
C TYR A 438 -10.67 -1.20 -51.88
N ALA A 439 -10.74 -1.78 -50.67
CA ALA A 439 -10.45 -3.19 -50.45
C ALA A 439 -11.38 -4.10 -51.23
N GLN A 440 -12.69 -3.79 -51.30
CA GLN A 440 -13.65 -4.53 -52.10
C GLN A 440 -13.34 -4.46 -53.61
N THR A 441 -12.98 -3.28 -54.11
CA THR A 441 -12.61 -3.08 -55.52
C THR A 441 -11.33 -3.86 -55.85
N MET A 442 -10.32 -3.81 -54.99
CA MET A 442 -9.07 -4.54 -55.20
C MET A 442 -9.25 -6.05 -55.11
N LYS A 443 -10.17 -6.55 -54.30
CA LYS A 443 -10.59 -7.96 -54.27
C LYS A 443 -11.16 -8.42 -55.61
N ALA A 444 -11.90 -7.53 -56.29
CA ALA A 444 -12.43 -7.82 -57.63
C ALA A 444 -11.38 -7.69 -58.74
N VAL A 445 -10.41 -6.76 -58.60
CA VAL A 445 -9.32 -6.57 -59.57
C VAL A 445 -8.28 -7.71 -59.50
N GLN A 446 -8.07 -8.29 -58.33
CA GLN A 446 -7.13 -9.39 -58.06
C GLN A 446 -5.73 -9.15 -58.67
N PRO A 447 -4.94 -8.21 -58.15
CA PRO A 447 -3.58 -8.01 -58.61
C PRO A 447 -2.78 -9.31 -58.54
N THR A 448 -2.11 -9.68 -59.60
CA THR A 448 -1.28 -10.90 -59.65
C THR A 448 -0.01 -10.71 -58.86
N ARG A 449 0.38 -11.72 -58.07
CA ARG A 449 1.62 -11.77 -57.33
C ARG A 449 2.35 -13.07 -57.56
N THR A 450 3.55 -12.97 -58.13
CA THR A 450 4.47 -14.09 -58.23
C THR A 450 5.26 -14.21 -56.93
N GLY A 451 5.40 -15.43 -56.39
CA GLY A 451 6.16 -15.71 -55.19
C GLY A 451 5.35 -15.68 -53.88
N ILE A 452 4.03 -15.44 -53.97
CA ILE A 452 3.10 -15.51 -52.83
C ILE A 452 2.02 -16.54 -53.11
N SER A 453 1.67 -17.37 -52.12
CA SER A 453 0.59 -18.34 -52.23
C SER A 453 -0.77 -17.65 -52.36
N THR A 454 -1.59 -18.12 -53.27
CA THR A 454 -2.90 -17.50 -53.57
C THR A 454 -3.81 -17.42 -52.36
N GLY A 455 -3.84 -18.47 -51.53
CA GLY A 455 -4.69 -18.50 -50.34
C GLY A 455 -4.24 -17.46 -49.28
N LEU A 456 -2.95 -17.31 -49.05
CA LEU A 456 -2.42 -16.32 -48.15
C LEU A 456 -2.65 -14.90 -48.64
N TRP A 457 -2.44 -14.67 -49.96
CA TRP A 457 -2.72 -13.38 -50.57
C TRP A 457 -4.19 -12.97 -50.40
N GLN A 458 -5.12 -13.87 -50.70
CA GLN A 458 -6.54 -13.60 -50.57
C GLN A 458 -6.99 -13.34 -49.14
N SER A 459 -6.33 -13.97 -48.17
CA SER A 459 -6.67 -13.78 -46.75
C SER A 459 -6.12 -12.48 -46.16
N LEU A 460 -4.92 -12.05 -46.53
CA LEU A 460 -4.25 -10.92 -45.87
C LEU A 460 -4.35 -9.59 -46.65
N SER A 461 -4.43 -9.65 -47.97
CA SER A 461 -4.43 -8.44 -48.82
C SER A 461 -5.61 -7.49 -48.56
N PRO A 462 -6.85 -7.91 -48.27
CA PRO A 462 -7.94 -6.97 -48.00
C PRO A 462 -7.65 -6.03 -46.80
N ASP A 463 -7.10 -6.57 -45.75
CA ASP A 463 -6.74 -5.79 -44.55
C ASP A 463 -5.58 -4.83 -44.83
N LEU A 464 -4.59 -5.25 -45.61
CA LEU A 464 -3.47 -4.42 -46.04
C LEU A 464 -3.91 -3.29 -46.97
N TRP A 465 -4.81 -3.56 -47.91
CA TRP A 465 -5.39 -2.53 -48.77
C TRP A 465 -6.22 -1.51 -47.99
N ALA A 466 -7.07 -1.97 -47.08
CA ALA A 466 -7.87 -1.09 -46.24
C ALA A 466 -6.99 -0.18 -45.39
N PHE A 467 -5.96 -0.74 -44.75
CA PHE A 467 -5.01 0.01 -43.95
C PHE A 467 -4.21 1.04 -44.77
N TYR A 468 -3.70 0.62 -45.94
CA TYR A 468 -2.99 1.50 -46.86
C TYR A 468 -3.81 2.77 -47.21
N ILE A 469 -5.04 2.60 -47.63
CA ILE A 469 -5.91 3.72 -48.01
C ILE A 469 -6.33 4.56 -46.81
N THR A 470 -6.59 3.96 -45.68
CA THR A 470 -7.00 4.66 -44.45
C THR A 470 -5.90 5.57 -43.92
N GLU A 471 -4.64 5.11 -43.94
CA GLU A 471 -3.50 5.86 -43.44
C GLU A 471 -2.84 6.77 -44.50
N LEU A 472 -3.22 6.64 -45.77
CA LEU A 472 -2.67 7.43 -46.87
C LEU A 472 -2.78 8.95 -46.70
N PRO A 473 -3.85 9.54 -46.09
CA PRO A 473 -3.91 10.97 -45.82
C PRO A 473 -2.77 11.49 -44.92
N GLN A 474 -2.33 10.65 -43.99
CA GLN A 474 -1.27 10.95 -43.03
C GLN A 474 0.13 10.65 -43.58
N GLN A 475 0.23 9.90 -44.69
CA GLN A 475 1.49 9.38 -45.25
C GLN A 475 1.64 9.83 -46.74
N PRO A 476 2.01 11.09 -47.00
CA PRO A 476 2.09 11.64 -48.36
C PRO A 476 3.04 10.87 -49.27
N GLN A 477 4.08 10.20 -48.72
CA GLN A 477 5.03 9.38 -49.48
C GLN A 477 4.46 8.08 -50.02
N TRP A 478 3.27 7.69 -49.58
CA TRP A 478 2.59 6.50 -50.11
C TRP A 478 1.65 6.80 -51.29
N LYS A 479 1.46 8.07 -51.65
CA LYS A 479 0.66 8.50 -52.78
C LYS A 479 1.25 8.00 -54.11
N ILE A 480 0.38 7.78 -55.09
CA ILE A 480 0.80 7.59 -56.48
C ILE A 480 0.67 8.91 -57.24
N THR A 481 1.40 8.99 -58.36
CA THR A 481 1.22 10.02 -59.36
C THR A 481 0.53 9.39 -60.59
N PRO A 482 -0.79 9.52 -60.72
CA PRO A 482 -1.50 8.86 -61.81
C PRO A 482 -1.26 9.60 -63.12
N ASP A 483 -1.32 8.85 -64.22
CA ASP A 483 -1.24 9.43 -65.58
C ASP A 483 -2.52 10.22 -65.90
N ALA A 484 -2.37 11.52 -66.07
CA ALA A 484 -3.47 12.43 -66.38
C ALA A 484 -4.14 12.13 -67.73
N GLN A 485 -3.38 11.64 -68.71
CA GLN A 485 -3.92 11.24 -70.01
C GLN A 485 -4.84 10.03 -69.89
N LEU A 486 -4.40 9.00 -69.14
CA LEU A 486 -5.22 7.80 -68.91
C LEU A 486 -6.48 8.12 -68.09
N ILE A 487 -6.41 9.04 -67.11
CA ILE A 487 -7.58 9.55 -66.41
C ILE A 487 -8.57 10.19 -67.37
N GLY A 488 -8.09 11.08 -68.22
CA GLY A 488 -8.93 11.77 -69.24
C GLY A 488 -9.61 10.79 -70.17
N GLN A 489 -8.87 9.85 -70.76
CA GLN A 489 -9.38 8.82 -71.67
C GLN A 489 -10.42 7.89 -70.97
N SER A 490 -10.06 7.35 -69.79
CA SER A 490 -10.97 6.49 -69.04
C SER A 490 -12.27 7.20 -68.65
N ARG A 491 -12.16 8.46 -68.21
CA ARG A 491 -13.33 9.29 -67.90
C ARG A 491 -14.21 9.56 -69.14
N GLN A 492 -13.60 9.87 -70.27
CA GLN A 492 -14.35 10.10 -71.52
C GLN A 492 -15.13 8.84 -71.94
N VAL A 493 -14.47 7.66 -71.89
CA VAL A 493 -15.12 6.37 -72.20
C VAL A 493 -16.31 6.09 -71.29
N LEU A 494 -16.13 6.31 -69.98
CA LEU A 494 -17.17 6.09 -68.97
C LEU A 494 -18.35 7.06 -69.17
N LEU A 495 -18.07 8.35 -69.42
CA LEU A 495 -19.11 9.35 -69.67
C LEU A 495 -19.90 9.06 -70.91
N GLN A 496 -19.22 8.65 -72.01
CA GLN A 496 -19.92 8.22 -73.28
C GLN A 496 -20.83 7.03 -73.02
N GLN A 497 -20.39 6.05 -72.24
CA GLN A 497 -21.16 4.86 -71.91
C GLN A 497 -22.36 5.17 -71.01
N ILE A 498 -22.23 6.07 -70.02
CA ILE A 498 -23.34 6.53 -69.19
C ILE A 498 -24.35 7.33 -70.01
N GLY A 499 -23.88 8.22 -70.89
CA GLY A 499 -24.75 8.98 -71.80
C GLY A 499 -25.56 8.08 -72.74
N ARG A 500 -24.91 7.06 -73.30
CA ARG A 500 -25.56 6.07 -74.16
C ARG A 500 -26.61 5.27 -73.38
N ARG A 501 -26.29 4.78 -72.18
CA ARG A 501 -27.23 4.02 -71.33
C ARG A 501 -28.46 4.85 -70.97
N ASN A 502 -28.26 6.13 -70.64
CA ASN A 502 -29.34 7.05 -70.32
C ASN A 502 -30.21 7.33 -71.56
N ALA A 503 -29.59 7.46 -72.75
CA ALA A 503 -30.32 7.62 -73.98
C ALA A 503 -31.16 6.36 -74.36
N GLU A 504 -30.58 5.15 -74.16
CA GLU A 504 -31.27 3.88 -74.31
C GLU A 504 -32.46 3.72 -73.37
N SER A 505 -32.27 4.05 -72.06
CA SER A 505 -33.35 4.05 -71.07
C SER A 505 -34.46 5.05 -71.43
N THR A 506 -34.09 6.26 -71.87
CA THR A 506 -35.04 7.29 -72.27
C THR A 506 -35.79 6.88 -73.50
N LEU A 507 -35.11 6.27 -74.47
CA LEU A 507 -35.75 5.69 -75.67
C LEU A 507 -36.73 4.57 -75.31
N TYR A 508 -36.32 3.66 -74.45
CA TYR A 508 -37.17 2.57 -73.96
C TYR A 508 -38.40 3.09 -73.21
N GLU A 509 -38.22 4.06 -72.27
CA GLU A 509 -39.34 4.72 -71.57
C GLU A 509 -40.29 5.43 -72.56
N ASN A 510 -39.75 6.11 -73.59
CA ASN A 510 -40.55 6.79 -74.61
C ASN A 510 -41.28 5.77 -75.49
N MET A 511 -40.65 4.65 -75.85
CA MET A 511 -41.31 3.54 -76.53
C MET A 511 -42.44 2.95 -75.67
N LEU A 512 -42.21 2.67 -74.40
CA LEU A 512 -43.23 2.19 -73.48
C LEU A 512 -44.40 3.15 -73.35
N LYS A 513 -44.12 4.46 -73.23
CA LYS A 513 -45.15 5.52 -73.20
C LYS A 513 -45.96 5.54 -74.50
N SER A 514 -45.31 5.36 -75.62
CA SER A 514 -46.03 5.31 -76.96
C SER A 514 -46.87 4.04 -77.10
N VAL A 515 -46.37 2.90 -76.64
CA VAL A 515 -47.10 1.63 -76.62
C VAL A 515 -48.29 1.70 -75.65
N ARG A 516 -48.12 2.21 -74.45
CA ARG A 516 -49.19 2.43 -73.44
C ARG A 516 -50.27 3.38 -73.96
N ARG A 517 -49.94 4.33 -74.85
CA ARG A 517 -50.90 5.26 -75.43
C ARG A 517 -51.75 4.59 -76.47
N ASN A 518 -51.25 3.55 -77.15
CA ASN A 518 -51.94 2.88 -78.29
C ASN A 518 -52.50 1.49 -77.91
N PHE A 519 -52.12 0.92 -76.81
CA PHE A 519 -52.58 -0.40 -76.36
C PHE A 519 -52.89 -0.31 -74.83
N ALA A 520 -54.05 -0.77 -74.43
CA ALA A 520 -54.43 -0.89 -73.03
C ALA A 520 -53.65 -2.00 -72.36
N ASP A 521 -53.26 -1.77 -71.07
CA ASP A 521 -52.61 -2.80 -70.26
C ASP A 521 -53.58 -4.00 -70.13
N VAL A 522 -53.19 -5.16 -70.63
CA VAL A 522 -53.89 -6.43 -70.41
C VAL A 522 -53.32 -7.01 -69.12
N SER A 523 -54.14 -7.11 -68.05
CA SER A 523 -53.77 -7.83 -66.83
C SER A 523 -53.62 -9.32 -67.19
N LEU A 524 -52.46 -9.88 -66.97
CA LEU A 524 -52.19 -11.33 -66.94
C LEU A 524 -52.69 -11.89 -65.59
N GLU A 525 -54.03 -11.83 -65.43
CA GLU A 525 -54.67 -12.68 -64.44
C GLU A 525 -55.45 -13.72 -65.22
N ASP A 526 -54.81 -14.91 -65.34
CA ASP A 526 -55.39 -16.24 -65.34
C ASP A 526 -54.36 -17.27 -65.01
#